data_9f327ccad31957373e4195336cb945db
#
_entry.id   9f327ccad31957373e4195336cb945db
#
_cell.length_a   1.000
_cell.length_b   1.000
_cell.length_c   1.000
_cell.angle_alpha   90.00
_cell.angle_beta   90.00
_cell.angle_gamma   90.00
#
_symmetry.space_group_name_H-M   'P 1'
#
loop_
_entity.id
_entity.type
_entity.pdbx_description
1 polymer ?
#
loop_
_entity_poly.entity_id
_entity_poly.type
_entity_poly.pdbx_seq_one_letter_code
_entity_poly.pdbx_strand_id
1 'polypeptide(L)'
;MDINKEANERAGELRKKIEEVTGIRIEGVGREEDYSGVINRCCENLIGYKKVPLGVSNRGVLINNKEFFIPIATTEGALVASMSRGIKLINACGGVEGYAENVGITRGFIMRFRTFKEAMEFYQWIKMDESVANLKRVGNEGSKHLRISKIESKHVVGEDVYVKVYGYSGDAMGMNMITKACVQISNEIMRMFPNTSLVSISSNTCTDKKWSGENYCNGRGRRIFMNIKIDDRNCREILGVGIDEILDVYHAKVVVGGSLVLGGFNCQAANYVAGMFLALGQDLGQVVESSNCILSMKKSAADILSVSLFMPSVTVGIIGGGTHLEPSKSFLRQFSKGSDEYIITNKDEDKSSGPGYLGLAVGAAVLGGELSLLGSLANNTLMESHERLNRGGCPSSGTDKRH
;
A
#
# COMPACT_ATOMS: atom_id res chain seq x y z
N MET A 1 2.29 -5.82 -38.43
CA MET A 1 3.59 -5.37 -37.90
C MET A 1 3.76 -5.98 -36.52
N ASP A 2 4.88 -6.59 -36.23
CA ASP A 2 5.13 -7.19 -34.92
C ASP A 2 5.41 -6.04 -33.89
N ILE A 3 4.43 -5.77 -33.06
CA ILE A 3 4.46 -4.66 -32.06
C ILE A 3 5.69 -4.80 -31.14
N ASN A 4 6.09 -6.04 -30.82
CA ASN A 4 7.23 -6.28 -29.96
C ASN A 4 8.56 -5.94 -30.65
N LYS A 5 8.68 -6.23 -31.95
CA LYS A 5 9.85 -5.87 -32.76
C LYS A 5 10.00 -4.35 -32.85
N GLU A 6 8.94 -3.64 -33.18
CA GLU A 6 8.92 -2.17 -33.20
C GLU A 6 9.34 -1.55 -31.86
N ALA A 7 8.83 -2.10 -30.76
CA ALA A 7 9.20 -1.62 -29.41
C ALA A 7 10.67 -1.86 -29.08
N ASN A 8 11.26 -2.98 -29.48
CA ASN A 8 12.69 -3.25 -29.29
C ASN A 8 13.56 -2.31 -30.12
N GLU A 9 13.17 -2.02 -31.37
CA GLU A 9 13.87 -1.05 -32.24
C GLU A 9 13.86 0.35 -31.59
N ARG A 10 12.68 0.85 -31.19
CA ARG A 10 12.54 2.16 -30.50
C ARG A 10 13.32 2.21 -29.20
N ALA A 11 13.32 1.16 -28.39
CA ALA A 11 14.09 1.09 -27.15
C ALA A 11 15.60 1.13 -27.45
N GLY A 12 16.07 0.50 -28.52
CA GLY A 12 17.43 0.53 -28.99
C GLY A 12 17.87 1.93 -29.42
N GLU A 13 17.03 2.61 -30.23
CA GLU A 13 17.28 3.99 -30.66
C GLU A 13 17.35 4.96 -29.48
N LEU A 14 16.44 4.83 -28.51
CA LEU A 14 16.44 5.69 -27.33
C LEU A 14 17.67 5.47 -26.45
N ARG A 15 18.11 4.23 -26.25
CA ARG A 15 19.36 3.93 -25.53
C ARG A 15 20.55 4.56 -26.24
N LYS A 16 20.68 4.37 -27.56
CA LYS A 16 21.74 4.94 -28.36
C LYS A 16 21.81 6.46 -28.25
N LYS A 17 20.66 7.14 -28.34
CA LYS A 17 20.57 8.59 -28.16
C LYS A 17 21.06 9.04 -26.79
N ILE A 18 20.68 8.31 -25.70
CA ILE A 18 21.12 8.63 -24.34
C ILE A 18 22.64 8.44 -24.23
N GLU A 19 23.18 7.34 -24.74
CA GLU A 19 24.62 7.06 -24.74
C GLU A 19 25.42 8.12 -25.50
N GLU A 20 24.95 8.56 -26.69
CA GLU A 20 25.56 9.61 -27.50
C GLU A 20 25.59 10.98 -26.79
N VAL A 21 24.47 11.34 -26.12
CA VAL A 21 24.36 12.65 -25.43
C VAL A 21 25.13 12.67 -24.12
N THR A 22 25.11 11.58 -23.37
CA THR A 22 25.69 11.53 -22.02
C THR A 22 27.11 11.00 -21.96
N GLY A 23 27.56 10.27 -23.01
CA GLY A 23 28.79 9.49 -22.97
C GLY A 23 28.76 8.27 -22.06
N ILE A 24 27.58 7.95 -21.47
CA ILE A 24 27.40 6.86 -20.53
C ILE A 24 26.79 5.67 -21.26
N ARG A 25 27.49 4.52 -21.25
CA ARG A 25 26.95 3.28 -21.80
C ARG A 25 25.93 2.66 -20.85
N ILE A 26 24.73 2.35 -21.35
CA ILE A 26 23.69 1.68 -20.59
C ILE A 26 23.89 0.17 -20.64
N GLU A 27 24.35 -0.39 -19.52
CA GLU A 27 24.61 -1.83 -19.38
C GLU A 27 23.47 -2.52 -18.58
N GLY A 28 23.41 -3.86 -18.68
CA GLY A 28 22.46 -4.67 -17.90
C GLY A 28 21.01 -4.66 -18.43
N VAL A 29 20.76 -3.99 -19.55
CA VAL A 29 19.47 -3.99 -20.24
C VAL A 29 19.55 -4.94 -21.42
N GLY A 30 18.58 -5.88 -21.54
CA GLY A 30 18.49 -6.83 -22.66
C GLY A 30 18.35 -6.13 -24.00
N ARG A 31 18.93 -6.73 -25.05
CA ARG A 31 18.83 -6.19 -26.43
C ARG A 31 17.51 -6.55 -27.07
N GLU A 32 16.99 -7.74 -26.74
CA GLU A 32 15.69 -8.23 -27.19
C GLU A 32 14.91 -8.70 -25.97
N GLU A 33 13.77 -8.08 -25.72
CA GLU A 33 12.92 -8.33 -24.56
C GLU A 33 11.47 -8.46 -25.03
N ASP A 34 10.65 -9.22 -24.32
CA ASP A 34 9.21 -9.25 -24.55
C ASP A 34 8.52 -8.07 -23.86
N TYR A 35 8.17 -7.06 -24.64
CA TYR A 35 7.44 -5.88 -24.18
C TYR A 35 5.92 -5.97 -24.36
N SER A 36 5.38 -7.08 -24.85
CA SER A 36 3.94 -7.24 -25.18
C SER A 36 3.03 -6.95 -23.99
N GLY A 37 3.49 -7.26 -22.77
CA GLY A 37 2.77 -7.00 -21.53
C GLY A 37 2.79 -5.54 -21.06
N VAL A 38 3.72 -4.69 -21.54
CA VAL A 38 3.93 -3.32 -21.04
C VAL A 38 3.64 -2.23 -22.06
N ILE A 39 3.76 -2.52 -23.35
CA ILE A 39 3.52 -1.55 -24.43
C ILE A 39 2.10 -1.00 -24.32
N ASN A 40 1.97 0.34 -24.33
CA ASN A 40 0.71 1.06 -24.24
C ASN A 40 -0.12 0.75 -22.97
N ARG A 41 0.49 0.20 -21.93
CA ARG A 41 -0.19 -0.20 -20.68
C ARG A 41 0.40 0.41 -19.42
N CYS A 42 1.71 0.31 -19.22
CA CYS A 42 2.30 0.66 -17.93
C CYS A 42 3.67 1.34 -17.97
N CYS A 43 4.30 1.49 -19.14
CA CYS A 43 5.56 2.23 -19.25
C CYS A 43 5.74 2.75 -20.68
N GLU A 44 5.89 4.05 -20.82
CA GLU A 44 6.20 4.75 -22.06
C GLU A 44 7.73 4.93 -22.19
N ASN A 45 8.20 5.20 -23.41
CA ASN A 45 9.61 5.45 -23.71
C ASN A 45 10.55 4.36 -23.15
N LEU A 46 10.16 3.10 -23.34
CA LEU A 46 10.90 1.94 -22.88
C LEU A 46 12.34 1.95 -23.40
N ILE A 47 13.29 1.67 -22.51
CA ILE A 47 14.69 1.37 -22.85
C ILE A 47 15.10 -0.05 -22.46
N GLY A 48 14.25 -0.77 -21.73
CA GLY A 48 14.45 -2.13 -21.27
C GLY A 48 13.85 -2.38 -19.88
N TYR A 49 14.14 -3.55 -19.33
CA TYR A 49 13.75 -3.90 -17.97
C TYR A 49 14.92 -3.72 -17.00
N LYS A 50 14.64 -3.12 -15.83
CA LYS A 50 15.54 -3.18 -14.68
C LYS A 50 15.17 -4.40 -13.84
N LYS A 51 16.10 -5.33 -13.68
CA LYS A 51 15.93 -6.49 -12.79
C LYS A 51 16.08 -6.04 -11.34
N VAL A 52 15.10 -6.41 -10.49
CA VAL A 52 15.14 -6.23 -9.03
C VAL A 52 15.03 -7.60 -8.40
N PRO A 53 15.89 -7.96 -7.42
CA PRO A 53 15.80 -9.25 -6.73
C PRO A 53 14.42 -9.43 -6.09
N LEU A 54 13.85 -10.63 -6.23
CA LEU A 54 12.59 -11.03 -5.64
C LEU A 54 12.82 -12.11 -4.60
N GLY A 55 12.60 -11.77 -3.35
CA GLY A 55 12.61 -12.72 -2.23
C GLY A 55 11.19 -13.10 -1.80
N VAL A 56 11.10 -14.12 -1.01
CA VAL A 56 9.85 -14.58 -0.39
C VAL A 56 10.11 -15.02 1.04
N SER A 57 9.11 -14.91 1.91
CA SER A 57 9.21 -15.45 3.28
C SER A 57 9.53 -16.94 3.26
N ASN A 58 10.45 -17.38 4.12
CA ASN A 58 10.84 -18.80 4.19
C ASN A 58 9.69 -19.75 4.55
N ARG A 59 8.65 -19.22 5.16
CA ARG A 59 7.40 -19.89 5.54
C ARG A 59 6.25 -18.97 5.21
N GLY A 60 5.09 -19.53 4.90
CA GLY A 60 3.88 -18.74 4.86
C GLY A 60 3.52 -18.21 6.24
N VAL A 61 2.97 -17.01 6.31
CA VAL A 61 2.43 -16.46 7.54
C VAL A 61 1.01 -16.98 7.74
N LEU A 62 0.70 -17.41 8.96
CA LEU A 62 -0.65 -17.83 9.35
C LEU A 62 -1.48 -16.60 9.71
N ILE A 63 -2.48 -16.30 8.89
CA ILE A 63 -3.48 -15.25 9.12
C ILE A 63 -4.84 -15.93 9.19
N ASN A 64 -5.52 -15.85 10.35
CA ASN A 64 -6.81 -16.51 10.56
C ASN A 64 -6.80 -18.00 10.15
N ASN A 65 -5.76 -18.71 10.55
CA ASN A 65 -5.50 -20.13 10.23
C ASN A 65 -5.29 -20.44 8.74
N LYS A 66 -5.10 -19.44 7.87
CA LYS A 66 -4.75 -19.60 6.47
C LYS A 66 -3.33 -19.13 6.21
N GLU A 67 -2.57 -19.92 5.45
CA GLU A 67 -1.16 -19.62 5.14
C GLU A 67 -1.04 -18.77 3.88
N PHE A 68 -0.18 -17.72 3.95
CA PHE A 68 0.14 -16.85 2.81
C PHE A 68 1.66 -16.65 2.70
N PHE A 69 2.22 -16.83 1.52
CA PHE A 69 3.62 -16.52 1.23
C PHE A 69 3.76 -15.06 0.79
N ILE A 70 4.69 -14.34 1.40
CA ILE A 70 4.87 -12.91 1.19
C ILE A 70 6.06 -12.65 0.25
N PRO A 71 5.82 -12.20 -1.01
CA PRO A 71 6.89 -11.80 -1.91
C PRO A 71 7.35 -10.36 -1.61
N ILE A 72 8.66 -10.15 -1.65
CA ILE A 72 9.32 -8.84 -1.46
C ILE A 72 10.32 -8.63 -2.60
N ALA A 73 10.14 -7.58 -3.39
CA ALA A 73 11.13 -7.13 -4.37
C ALA A 73 11.95 -6.00 -3.74
N THR A 74 13.26 -6.22 -3.58
CA THR A 74 14.14 -5.27 -2.88
C THR A 74 15.60 -5.45 -3.26
N THR A 75 16.38 -4.38 -3.12
CA THR A 75 17.85 -4.39 -3.13
C THR A 75 18.44 -4.18 -1.73
N GLU A 76 17.58 -4.03 -0.72
CA GLU A 76 17.99 -3.88 0.67
C GLU A 76 18.27 -5.26 1.28
N GLY A 77 19.49 -5.48 1.76
CA GLY A 77 19.86 -6.70 2.46
C GLY A 77 19.17 -6.80 3.82
N ALA A 78 19.02 -8.01 4.32
CA ALA A 78 18.37 -8.35 5.57
C ALA A 78 16.84 -8.15 5.63
N LEU A 79 16.20 -7.41 4.70
CA LEU A 79 14.76 -7.11 4.78
C LEU A 79 13.90 -8.38 4.77
N VAL A 80 14.14 -9.29 3.81
CA VAL A 80 13.39 -10.56 3.70
C VAL A 80 13.67 -11.48 4.87
N ALA A 81 14.93 -11.52 5.35
CA ALA A 81 15.33 -12.33 6.50
C ALA A 81 14.68 -11.81 7.79
N SER A 82 14.63 -10.49 7.97
CA SER A 82 13.96 -9.84 9.10
C SER A 82 12.46 -10.16 9.14
N MET A 83 11.77 -9.99 8.01
CA MET A 83 10.37 -10.38 7.88
C MET A 83 10.16 -11.86 8.20
N SER A 84 10.99 -12.75 7.64
CA SER A 84 10.88 -14.20 7.86
C SER A 84 11.07 -14.59 9.33
N ARG A 85 11.95 -13.89 10.07
CA ARG A 85 12.11 -14.08 11.52
C ARG A 85 10.86 -13.67 12.29
N GLY A 86 10.27 -12.52 11.96
CA GLY A 86 9.03 -12.09 12.58
C GLY A 86 7.85 -13.01 12.25
N ILE A 87 7.74 -13.50 11.02
CA ILE A 87 6.75 -14.51 10.62
C ILE A 87 6.94 -15.82 11.41
N LYS A 88 8.20 -16.25 11.66
CA LYS A 88 8.48 -17.40 12.52
C LYS A 88 7.91 -17.20 13.93
N LEU A 89 8.04 -16.00 14.50
CA LEU A 89 7.46 -15.67 15.81
C LEU A 89 5.93 -15.70 15.77
N ILE A 90 5.34 -15.04 14.77
CA ILE A 90 3.88 -15.02 14.56
C ILE A 90 3.33 -16.46 14.52
N ASN A 91 3.94 -17.33 13.72
CA ASN A 91 3.48 -18.70 13.57
C ASN A 91 3.71 -19.55 14.83
N ALA A 92 4.82 -19.33 15.56
CA ALA A 92 5.09 -20.00 16.83
C ALA A 92 4.05 -19.67 17.91
N CYS A 93 3.44 -18.48 17.82
CA CYS A 93 2.36 -18.04 18.71
C CYS A 93 0.96 -18.36 18.17
N GLY A 94 0.84 -19.24 17.17
CA GLY A 94 -0.45 -19.70 16.63
C GLY A 94 -0.98 -18.90 15.44
N GLY A 95 -0.22 -17.95 14.90
CA GLY A 95 -0.64 -17.06 13.82
C GLY A 95 -1.19 -15.72 14.31
N VAL A 96 -1.63 -14.89 13.38
CA VAL A 96 -2.21 -13.57 13.66
C VAL A 96 -3.69 -13.55 13.27
N GLU A 97 -4.51 -12.95 14.12
CA GLU A 97 -5.91 -12.64 13.81
C GLU A 97 -5.95 -11.29 13.08
N GLY A 98 -6.68 -11.22 11.96
CA GLY A 98 -6.77 -10.02 11.16
C GLY A 98 -8.12 -9.80 10.52
N TYR A 99 -8.53 -8.54 10.40
CA TYR A 99 -9.72 -8.08 9.69
C TYR A 99 -9.36 -7.00 8.70
N ALA A 100 -9.98 -7.03 7.52
CA ALA A 100 -9.87 -5.99 6.52
C ALA A 100 -11.24 -5.36 6.26
N GLU A 101 -11.34 -4.04 6.43
CA GLU A 101 -12.54 -3.27 6.12
C GLU A 101 -12.36 -2.52 4.79
N ASN A 102 -13.30 -2.69 3.86
CA ASN A 102 -13.33 -1.89 2.64
C ASN A 102 -14.00 -0.54 2.90
N VAL A 103 -13.23 0.53 2.96
CA VAL A 103 -13.72 1.90 3.12
C VAL A 103 -13.84 2.66 1.79
N GLY A 104 -13.49 1.99 0.70
CA GLY A 104 -13.54 2.54 -0.64
C GLY A 104 -12.35 3.40 -1.01
N ILE A 105 -12.19 3.56 -2.32
CA ILE A 105 -11.21 4.49 -2.90
C ILE A 105 -11.82 5.88 -3.01
N THR A 106 -10.99 6.92 -2.97
CA THR A 106 -11.43 8.31 -3.01
C THR A 106 -10.85 9.06 -4.20
N ARG A 107 -11.63 9.98 -4.76
CA ARG A 107 -11.17 11.01 -5.68
C ARG A 107 -11.84 12.33 -5.33
N GLY A 108 -11.12 13.46 -5.50
CA GLY A 108 -11.67 14.79 -5.32
C GLY A 108 -11.45 15.63 -6.57
N PHE A 109 -12.37 16.55 -6.85
CA PHE A 109 -12.26 17.54 -7.93
C PHE A 109 -12.69 18.92 -7.44
N ILE A 110 -12.38 19.97 -8.20
CA ILE A 110 -12.66 21.37 -7.85
C ILE A 110 -13.58 21.98 -8.88
N MET A 111 -14.71 22.47 -8.42
CA MET A 111 -15.67 23.25 -9.22
C MET A 111 -15.54 24.73 -8.88
N ARG A 112 -15.42 25.60 -9.88
CA ARG A 112 -15.40 27.06 -9.72
C ARG A 112 -16.70 27.65 -10.17
N PHE A 113 -17.28 28.47 -9.33
CA PHE A 113 -18.51 29.25 -9.58
C PHE A 113 -18.16 30.69 -9.93
N ARG A 114 -19.08 31.41 -10.53
CA ARG A 114 -18.86 32.81 -10.91
C ARG A 114 -18.75 33.75 -9.70
N THR A 115 -19.49 33.44 -8.64
CA THR A 115 -19.51 34.20 -7.40
C THR A 115 -19.45 33.30 -6.18
N PHE A 116 -18.97 33.84 -5.06
CA PHE A 116 -18.99 33.15 -3.77
C PHE A 116 -20.41 32.73 -3.34
N LYS A 117 -21.42 33.58 -3.67
CA LYS A 117 -22.84 33.26 -3.39
C LYS A 117 -23.26 31.98 -4.10
N GLU A 118 -22.98 31.88 -5.43
CA GLU A 118 -23.30 30.68 -6.22
C GLU A 118 -22.54 29.44 -5.68
N ALA A 119 -21.28 29.60 -5.25
CA ALA A 119 -20.51 28.52 -4.61
C ALA A 119 -21.19 28.03 -3.33
N MET A 120 -21.70 28.95 -2.50
CA MET A 120 -22.42 28.60 -1.28
C MET A 120 -23.78 27.97 -1.53
N GLU A 121 -24.50 28.41 -2.58
CA GLU A 121 -25.76 27.80 -3.02
C GLU A 121 -25.52 26.33 -3.47
N PHE A 122 -24.49 26.09 -4.28
CA PHE A 122 -24.09 24.74 -4.64
C PHE A 122 -23.64 23.92 -3.41
N TYR A 123 -22.88 24.51 -2.50
CA TYR A 123 -22.45 23.84 -1.26
C TYR A 123 -23.62 23.41 -0.38
N GLN A 124 -24.74 24.15 -0.37
CA GLN A 124 -25.97 23.73 0.29
C GLN A 124 -26.68 22.62 -0.51
N TRP A 125 -26.75 22.79 -1.83
CA TRP A 125 -27.40 21.84 -2.73
C TRP A 125 -26.76 20.44 -2.67
N ILE A 126 -25.42 20.33 -2.65
CA ILE A 126 -24.72 19.04 -2.61
C ILE A 126 -24.88 18.29 -1.27
N LYS A 127 -25.47 18.91 -0.26
CA LYS A 127 -25.82 18.27 1.02
C LYS A 127 -27.20 17.61 1.02
N MET A 128 -28.02 17.91 0.02
CA MET A 128 -29.35 17.32 -0.07
C MET A 128 -29.25 15.87 -0.56
N ASP A 129 -30.00 14.97 0.05
CA ASP A 129 -29.98 13.54 -0.29
C ASP A 129 -30.35 13.28 -1.75
N GLU A 130 -31.35 14.02 -2.28
CA GLU A 130 -31.79 13.93 -3.68
C GLU A 130 -30.67 14.31 -4.66
N SER A 131 -29.92 15.38 -4.37
CA SER A 131 -28.80 15.85 -5.16
C SER A 131 -27.68 14.81 -5.20
N VAL A 132 -27.32 14.28 -4.03
CA VAL A 132 -26.33 13.22 -3.88
C VAL A 132 -26.77 11.94 -4.60
N ALA A 133 -28.03 11.56 -4.50
CA ALA A 133 -28.59 10.37 -5.17
C ALA A 133 -28.49 10.50 -6.71
N ASN A 134 -28.82 11.66 -7.26
CA ASN A 134 -28.68 11.93 -8.70
C ASN A 134 -27.20 11.84 -9.14
N LEU A 135 -26.30 12.49 -8.44
CA LEU A 135 -24.87 12.45 -8.77
C LEU A 135 -24.28 11.03 -8.63
N LYS A 136 -24.70 10.25 -7.63
CA LYS A 136 -24.33 8.84 -7.50
C LYS A 136 -24.81 8.01 -8.70
N ARG A 137 -26.05 8.21 -9.14
CA ARG A 137 -26.59 7.53 -10.32
C ARG A 137 -25.71 7.80 -11.53
N VAL A 138 -25.43 9.08 -11.82
CA VAL A 138 -24.59 9.50 -12.95
C VAL A 138 -23.18 8.91 -12.87
N GLY A 139 -22.55 8.96 -11.70
CA GLY A 139 -21.20 8.40 -11.51
C GLY A 139 -21.14 6.88 -11.66
N ASN A 140 -22.23 6.17 -11.37
CA ASN A 140 -22.30 4.72 -11.50
C ASN A 140 -22.57 4.23 -12.94
N GLU A 141 -23.14 5.06 -13.82
CA GLU A 141 -23.45 4.67 -15.20
C GLU A 141 -22.19 4.32 -16.03
N GLY A 142 -21.05 4.88 -15.68
CA GLY A 142 -19.81 4.70 -16.43
C GLY A 142 -19.02 3.41 -16.16
N SER A 143 -19.45 2.59 -15.18
CA SER A 143 -18.72 1.36 -14.80
C SER A 143 -19.62 0.31 -14.19
N LYS A 144 -19.45 -0.93 -14.64
CA LYS A 144 -20.14 -2.10 -14.04
C LYS A 144 -19.53 -2.53 -12.70
N HIS A 145 -18.32 -2.08 -12.39
CA HIS A 145 -17.53 -2.54 -11.25
C HIS A 145 -17.33 -1.46 -10.17
N LEU A 146 -17.60 -0.19 -10.48
CA LEU A 146 -17.55 0.89 -9.51
C LEU A 146 -18.94 1.12 -8.91
N ARG A 147 -18.98 1.29 -7.59
CA ARG A 147 -20.17 1.72 -6.86
C ARG A 147 -19.83 2.94 -6.02
N ILE A 148 -20.41 4.09 -6.36
CA ILE A 148 -20.23 5.33 -5.60
C ILE A 148 -21.00 5.19 -4.28
N SER A 149 -20.27 5.16 -3.17
CA SER A 149 -20.84 5.05 -1.83
C SER A 149 -21.21 6.40 -1.23
N LYS A 150 -20.38 7.43 -1.47
CA LYS A 150 -20.58 8.76 -0.90
C LYS A 150 -20.06 9.86 -1.82
N ILE A 151 -20.77 10.99 -1.83
CA ILE A 151 -20.30 12.25 -2.42
C ILE A 151 -20.51 13.33 -1.37
N GLU A 152 -19.49 14.13 -1.11
CA GLU A 152 -19.56 15.23 -0.15
C GLU A 152 -18.71 16.42 -0.58
N SER A 153 -19.03 17.58 -0.05
CA SER A 153 -18.14 18.73 -0.03
C SER A 153 -18.03 19.26 1.40
N LYS A 154 -16.81 19.43 1.89
CA LYS A 154 -16.51 19.99 3.21
C LYS A 154 -15.80 21.34 3.12
N HIS A 155 -15.31 21.70 1.95
CA HIS A 155 -14.43 22.85 1.79
C HIS A 155 -14.93 23.74 0.65
N VAL A 156 -15.10 25.02 0.97
CA VAL A 156 -15.32 26.12 0.03
C VAL A 156 -14.26 27.17 0.32
N VAL A 157 -13.54 27.59 -0.70
CA VAL A 157 -12.51 28.63 -0.58
C VAL A 157 -12.73 29.65 -1.71
N GLY A 158 -13.24 30.81 -1.38
CA GLY A 158 -13.69 31.77 -2.39
C GLY A 158 -14.81 31.16 -3.26
N GLU A 159 -14.65 31.21 -4.56
CA GLU A 159 -15.57 30.64 -5.55
C GLU A 159 -15.34 29.15 -5.81
N ASP A 160 -14.32 28.53 -5.20
CA ASP A 160 -13.94 27.14 -5.43
C ASP A 160 -14.59 26.20 -4.40
N VAL A 161 -15.32 25.20 -4.90
CA VAL A 161 -15.93 24.15 -4.09
C VAL A 161 -15.20 22.83 -4.34
N TYR A 162 -14.73 22.21 -3.27
CA TYR A 162 -14.00 20.95 -3.29
C TYR A 162 -14.96 19.78 -3.07
N VAL A 163 -15.17 18.99 -4.10
CA VAL A 163 -16.05 17.82 -4.06
C VAL A 163 -15.23 16.56 -3.92
N LYS A 164 -15.59 15.69 -2.97
CA LYS A 164 -14.94 14.40 -2.73
C LYS A 164 -15.92 13.26 -2.97
N VAL A 165 -15.47 12.27 -3.73
CA VAL A 165 -16.24 11.10 -4.13
C VAL A 165 -15.55 9.86 -3.54
N TYR A 166 -16.36 8.95 -3.00
CA TYR A 166 -15.95 7.67 -2.44
C TYR A 166 -16.63 6.56 -3.24
N GLY A 167 -15.91 5.46 -3.47
CA GLY A 167 -16.48 4.35 -4.20
C GLY A 167 -15.78 3.02 -3.96
N TYR A 168 -16.53 1.95 -4.08
CA TYR A 168 -16.03 0.58 -4.06
C TYR A 168 -15.70 0.14 -5.49
N SER A 169 -14.53 -0.42 -5.69
CA SER A 169 -13.98 -0.77 -7.01
C SER A 169 -13.80 -2.26 -7.23
N GLY A 170 -14.37 -3.09 -6.35
CA GLY A 170 -14.23 -4.54 -6.42
C GLY A 170 -12.78 -5.01 -6.26
N ASP A 171 -12.34 -5.87 -7.15
CA ASP A 171 -10.99 -6.46 -7.15
C ASP A 171 -9.88 -5.51 -7.59
N ALA A 172 -10.22 -4.39 -8.20
CA ALA A 172 -9.25 -3.38 -8.61
C ALA A 172 -8.98 -2.36 -7.50
N MET A 173 -7.80 -1.72 -7.52
CA MET A 173 -7.51 -0.57 -6.66
C MET A 173 -8.45 0.61 -6.96
N GLY A 174 -8.78 0.88 -8.25
CA GLY A 174 -9.95 1.66 -8.67
C GLY A 174 -9.72 3.11 -9.05
N MET A 175 -8.51 3.67 -8.99
CA MET A 175 -8.27 5.10 -9.25
C MET A 175 -8.78 5.60 -10.61
N ASN A 176 -8.55 4.85 -11.69
CA ASN A 176 -9.01 5.26 -13.02
C ASN A 176 -10.53 5.22 -13.13
N MET A 177 -11.18 4.24 -12.50
CA MET A 177 -12.64 4.11 -12.50
C MET A 177 -13.30 5.28 -11.78
N ILE A 178 -12.84 5.59 -10.56
CA ILE A 178 -13.40 6.71 -9.79
C ILE A 178 -13.10 8.07 -10.42
N THR A 179 -11.93 8.23 -11.07
CA THR A 179 -11.62 9.45 -11.82
C THR A 179 -12.59 9.65 -12.99
N LYS A 180 -12.89 8.58 -13.76
CA LYS A 180 -13.89 8.62 -14.82
C LYS A 180 -15.28 8.99 -14.30
N ALA A 181 -15.69 8.43 -13.16
CA ALA A 181 -16.95 8.81 -12.52
C ALA A 181 -16.96 10.28 -12.08
N CYS A 182 -15.86 10.81 -11.55
CA CYS A 182 -15.74 12.22 -11.21
C CYS A 182 -15.89 13.14 -12.44
N VAL A 183 -15.38 12.74 -13.62
CA VAL A 183 -15.60 13.49 -14.87
C VAL A 183 -17.07 13.51 -15.22
N GLN A 184 -17.77 12.39 -15.13
CA GLN A 184 -19.22 12.34 -15.40
C GLN A 184 -20.02 13.20 -14.41
N ILE A 185 -19.69 13.11 -13.13
CA ILE A 185 -20.32 13.92 -12.07
C ILE A 185 -20.05 15.41 -12.30
N SER A 186 -18.83 15.82 -12.62
CA SER A 186 -18.50 17.22 -12.88
C SER A 186 -19.23 17.78 -14.12
N ASN A 187 -19.39 16.98 -15.17
CA ASN A 187 -20.16 17.35 -16.35
C ASN A 187 -21.65 17.55 -16.01
N GLU A 188 -22.22 16.68 -15.19
CA GLU A 188 -23.60 16.83 -14.73
C GLU A 188 -23.78 18.10 -13.88
N ILE A 189 -22.83 18.40 -12.99
CA ILE A 189 -22.84 19.66 -12.23
C ILE A 189 -22.79 20.86 -13.16
N MET A 190 -21.94 20.89 -14.18
CA MET A 190 -21.87 22.00 -15.15
C MET A 190 -23.15 22.12 -15.97
N ARG A 191 -23.84 21.01 -16.25
CA ARG A 191 -25.16 21.03 -16.93
C ARG A 191 -26.23 21.66 -16.05
N MET A 192 -26.22 21.38 -14.75
CA MET A 192 -27.21 21.91 -13.79
C MET A 192 -26.89 23.34 -13.35
N PHE A 193 -25.63 23.73 -13.36
CA PHE A 193 -25.11 25.04 -12.97
C PHE A 193 -24.28 25.65 -14.12
N PRO A 194 -24.91 26.27 -15.13
CA PRO A 194 -24.24 26.67 -16.38
C PRO A 194 -23.09 27.66 -16.23
N ASN A 195 -23.03 28.41 -15.12
CA ASN A 195 -21.96 29.40 -14.85
C ASN A 195 -20.77 28.79 -14.08
N THR A 196 -20.63 27.46 -14.10
CA THR A 196 -19.62 26.70 -13.35
C THR A 196 -18.62 26.08 -14.31
N SER A 197 -17.37 25.96 -13.87
CA SER A 197 -16.30 25.27 -14.59
C SER A 197 -15.58 24.29 -13.71
N LEU A 198 -15.06 23.21 -14.34
CA LEU A 198 -14.15 22.28 -13.69
C LEU A 198 -12.74 22.88 -13.69
N VAL A 199 -12.22 23.22 -12.52
CA VAL A 199 -10.84 23.70 -12.35
C VAL A 199 -9.83 22.56 -12.45
N SER A 200 -10.12 21.47 -11.74
CA SER A 200 -9.26 20.31 -11.74
C SER A 200 -10.01 19.04 -11.37
N ILE A 201 -9.69 17.94 -12.04
CA ILE A 201 -10.20 16.60 -11.72
C ILE A 201 -9.46 15.95 -10.54
N SER A 202 -8.50 16.65 -9.96
CA SER A 202 -7.75 16.23 -8.78
C SER A 202 -7.58 17.39 -7.81
N SER A 203 -8.09 17.27 -6.58
CA SER A 203 -8.11 18.35 -5.59
C SER A 203 -7.17 18.17 -4.41
N ASN A 204 -6.43 17.06 -4.34
CA ASN A 204 -5.68 16.60 -3.16
C ASN A 204 -6.54 16.30 -1.92
N THR A 205 -7.78 16.78 -1.82
CA THR A 205 -8.68 16.43 -0.70
C THR A 205 -9.07 14.96 -0.69
N CYS A 206 -8.81 14.24 -1.78
CA CYS A 206 -8.93 12.79 -1.85
C CYS A 206 -7.81 12.04 -1.12
N THR A 207 -6.77 12.75 -0.68
CA THR A 207 -5.58 12.20 0.01
C THR A 207 -4.80 11.15 -0.79
N ASP A 208 -5.02 11.09 -2.11
CA ASP A 208 -4.30 10.20 -3.01
C ASP A 208 -2.79 10.46 -2.96
N LYS A 209 -2.00 9.43 -2.65
CA LYS A 209 -0.53 9.50 -2.54
C LYS A 209 -0.07 10.58 -1.54
N LYS A 210 -0.80 10.74 -0.44
CA LYS A 210 -0.52 11.72 0.61
C LYS A 210 -0.56 11.07 1.98
N TRP A 211 0.42 11.42 2.81
CA TRP A 211 0.26 11.29 4.26
C TRP A 211 -0.79 12.32 4.72
N SER A 212 -1.76 11.89 5.51
CA SER A 212 -2.86 12.76 5.91
C SER A 212 -3.51 12.28 7.22
N GLY A 213 -3.83 13.21 8.12
CA GLY A 213 -4.67 12.95 9.29
C GLY A 213 -6.07 12.45 8.90
N GLU A 214 -6.59 12.89 7.76
CA GLU A 214 -7.86 12.40 7.21
C GLU A 214 -7.84 10.87 6.99
N ASN A 215 -6.72 10.31 6.54
CA ASN A 215 -6.59 8.88 6.31
C ASN A 215 -6.67 8.07 7.62
N TYR A 216 -6.19 8.62 8.74
CA TYR A 216 -6.34 7.97 10.05
C TYR A 216 -7.79 7.95 10.52
N CYS A 217 -8.55 9.03 10.26
CA CYS A 217 -9.95 9.14 10.67
C CYS A 217 -10.89 8.33 9.78
N ASN A 218 -10.79 8.52 8.47
CA ASN A 218 -11.76 8.01 7.51
C ASN A 218 -11.27 6.79 6.74
N GLY A 219 -9.95 6.55 6.70
CA GLY A 219 -9.33 5.52 5.87
C GLY A 219 -9.38 5.81 4.38
N ARG A 220 -8.72 4.95 3.58
CA ARG A 220 -8.77 4.96 2.11
C ARG A 220 -8.36 3.59 1.58
N GLY A 221 -9.14 3.00 0.69
CA GLY A 221 -8.93 1.63 0.21
C GLY A 221 -9.36 0.61 1.27
N ARG A 222 -8.41 0.04 2.00
CA ARG A 222 -8.68 -0.96 3.04
C ARG A 222 -8.10 -0.51 4.38
N ARG A 223 -8.90 -0.61 5.45
CA ARG A 223 -8.41 -0.58 6.82
C ARG A 223 -8.03 -2.00 7.22
N ILE A 224 -6.85 -2.15 7.78
CA ILE A 224 -6.34 -3.44 8.25
C ILE A 224 -6.19 -3.38 9.76
N PHE A 225 -6.77 -4.35 10.42
CA PHE A 225 -6.70 -4.55 11.86
C PHE A 225 -6.05 -5.90 12.11
N MET A 226 -4.98 -5.94 12.91
CA MET A 226 -4.31 -7.19 13.26
C MET A 226 -4.05 -7.24 14.76
N ASN A 227 -4.16 -8.43 15.33
CA ASN A 227 -3.85 -8.67 16.73
C ASN A 227 -3.21 -10.04 16.93
N ILE A 228 -2.20 -10.08 17.81
CA ILE A 228 -1.51 -11.31 18.22
C ILE A 228 -1.14 -11.22 19.69
N LYS A 229 -1.15 -12.38 20.36
CA LYS A 229 -0.58 -12.57 21.69
C LYS A 229 0.73 -13.33 21.56
N ILE A 230 1.82 -12.77 22.08
CA ILE A 230 3.18 -13.32 22.03
C ILE A 230 3.59 -13.68 23.46
N ASP A 231 3.98 -14.91 23.68
CA ASP A 231 4.53 -15.33 24.96
C ASP A 231 6.04 -15.02 25.06
N ASP A 232 6.53 -14.76 26.26
CA ASP A 232 7.92 -14.38 26.53
C ASP A 232 8.91 -15.47 26.11
N ARG A 233 8.53 -16.75 26.21
CA ARG A 233 9.38 -17.86 25.80
C ARG A 233 9.68 -17.83 24.30
N ASN A 234 8.63 -17.73 23.46
CA ASN A 234 8.80 -17.64 22.02
C ASN A 234 9.56 -16.38 21.62
N CYS A 235 9.33 -15.27 22.34
CA CYS A 235 10.04 -14.03 22.14
C CYS A 235 11.55 -14.21 22.36
N ARG A 236 11.97 -14.78 23.50
CA ARG A 236 13.38 -15.08 23.81
C ARG A 236 13.99 -16.08 22.85
N GLU A 237 13.28 -17.15 22.50
CA GLU A 237 13.79 -18.20 21.62
C GLU A 237 14.02 -17.71 20.19
N ILE A 238 13.15 -16.82 19.67
CA ILE A 238 13.17 -16.40 18.26
C ILE A 238 13.85 -15.04 18.07
N LEU A 239 13.58 -14.07 18.96
CA LEU A 239 14.14 -12.72 18.86
C LEU A 239 15.39 -12.52 19.73
N GLY A 240 15.65 -13.41 20.69
CA GLY A 240 16.79 -13.32 21.60
C GLY A 240 16.62 -12.31 22.74
N VAL A 241 15.40 -11.82 22.97
CA VAL A 241 15.06 -10.84 24.02
C VAL A 241 13.69 -11.14 24.62
N GLY A 242 13.45 -10.69 25.82
CA GLY A 242 12.14 -10.79 26.47
C GLY A 242 11.18 -9.67 26.09
N ILE A 243 9.93 -9.82 26.53
CA ILE A 243 8.89 -8.85 26.22
C ILE A 243 9.11 -7.50 26.89
N ASP A 244 9.77 -7.42 28.04
CA ASP A 244 10.01 -6.17 28.75
C ASP A 244 11.03 -5.31 27.98
N GLU A 245 12.12 -5.91 27.48
CA GLU A 245 13.12 -5.21 26.69
C GLU A 245 12.54 -4.70 25.36
N ILE A 246 11.64 -5.47 24.73
CA ILE A 246 10.93 -5.00 23.52
C ILE A 246 9.99 -3.84 23.84
N LEU A 247 9.26 -3.88 24.97
CA LEU A 247 8.37 -2.83 25.38
C LEU A 247 9.11 -1.51 25.66
N ASP A 248 10.30 -1.58 26.25
CA ASP A 248 11.12 -0.38 26.48
C ASP A 248 11.50 0.30 25.17
N VAL A 249 11.99 -0.48 24.19
CA VAL A 249 12.32 0.04 22.85
C VAL A 249 11.07 0.55 22.13
N TYR A 250 9.98 -0.21 22.17
CA TYR A 250 8.70 0.22 21.60
C TYR A 250 8.24 1.55 22.17
N HIS A 251 8.24 1.71 23.49
CA HIS A 251 7.82 2.94 24.14
C HIS A 251 8.70 4.13 23.73
N ALA A 252 10.02 3.97 23.83
CA ALA A 252 10.95 5.04 23.50
C ALA A 252 10.93 5.42 22.01
N LYS A 253 10.97 4.42 21.12
CA LYS A 253 11.09 4.65 19.67
C LYS A 253 9.74 4.92 19.00
N VAL A 254 8.74 4.07 19.24
CA VAL A 254 7.48 4.12 18.49
C VAL A 254 6.52 5.13 19.13
N VAL A 255 6.34 5.10 20.45
CA VAL A 255 5.39 5.99 21.11
C VAL A 255 5.98 7.39 21.25
N VAL A 256 7.08 7.55 21.95
CA VAL A 256 7.68 8.88 22.21
C VAL A 256 8.28 9.44 20.90
N GLY A 257 9.12 8.67 20.22
CA GLY A 257 9.75 9.09 18.96
C GLY A 257 8.73 9.40 17.87
N GLY A 258 7.68 8.58 17.73
CA GLY A 258 6.57 8.82 16.79
C GLY A 258 5.79 10.10 17.09
N SER A 259 5.60 10.41 18.39
CA SER A 259 4.94 11.64 18.82
C SER A 259 5.76 12.89 18.53
N LEU A 260 7.09 12.80 18.66
CA LEU A 260 8.01 13.92 18.38
C LEU A 260 7.99 14.35 16.89
N VAL A 261 7.69 13.43 15.98
CA VAL A 261 7.62 13.72 14.54
C VAL A 261 6.18 13.82 14.01
N LEU A 262 5.18 13.81 14.89
CA LEU A 262 3.75 13.89 14.56
C LEU A 262 3.29 12.84 13.53
N GLY A 263 3.84 11.66 13.62
CA GLY A 263 3.51 10.55 12.72
C GLY A 263 4.58 9.47 12.78
N GLY A 264 4.36 8.36 12.06
CA GLY A 264 5.33 7.29 12.08
C GLY A 264 5.27 6.45 13.36
N PHE A 265 4.06 6.06 13.80
CA PHE A 265 3.86 5.15 14.94
C PHE A 265 4.19 3.69 14.59
N ASN A 266 5.30 3.51 13.89
CA ASN A 266 5.91 2.28 13.46
C ASN A 266 7.43 2.48 13.27
N CYS A 267 8.18 1.42 12.95
CA CYS A 267 9.61 1.53 12.73
C CYS A 267 9.99 1.60 11.24
N GLN A 268 9.41 0.73 10.40
CA GLN A 268 9.85 0.52 9.03
C GLN A 268 8.74 -0.01 8.09
N ALA A 269 7.49 0.27 8.38
CA ALA A 269 6.36 -0.23 7.58
C ALA A 269 6.53 0.04 6.07
N ALA A 270 7.11 1.18 5.71
CA ALA A 270 7.35 1.58 4.32
C ALA A 270 8.21 0.56 3.54
N ASN A 271 9.19 -0.08 4.18
CA ASN A 271 10.06 -1.08 3.53
C ASN A 271 9.24 -2.27 3.01
N TYR A 272 8.36 -2.80 3.84
CA TYR A 272 7.54 -3.97 3.49
C TYR A 272 6.44 -3.64 2.50
N VAL A 273 5.78 -2.49 2.68
CA VAL A 273 4.76 -2.03 1.74
C VAL A 273 5.37 -1.78 0.36
N ALA A 274 6.52 -1.08 0.28
CA ALA A 274 7.19 -0.82 -0.98
C ALA A 274 7.67 -2.12 -1.67
N GLY A 275 8.30 -3.03 -0.91
CA GLY A 275 8.79 -4.30 -1.43
C GLY A 275 7.66 -5.21 -1.95
N MET A 276 6.54 -5.29 -1.22
CA MET A 276 5.35 -6.03 -1.67
C MET A 276 4.68 -5.37 -2.87
N PHE A 277 4.55 -4.03 -2.86
CA PHE A 277 3.91 -3.31 -3.96
C PHE A 277 4.69 -3.50 -5.27
N LEU A 278 6.03 -3.42 -5.21
CA LEU A 278 6.87 -3.69 -6.36
C LEU A 278 6.74 -5.17 -6.81
N ALA A 279 6.78 -6.12 -5.88
CA ALA A 279 6.67 -7.55 -6.17
C ALA A 279 5.33 -7.94 -6.79
N LEU A 280 4.24 -7.23 -6.44
CA LEU A 280 2.86 -7.56 -6.79
C LEU A 280 2.25 -6.61 -7.83
N GLY A 281 3.07 -5.78 -8.47
CA GLY A 281 2.61 -4.87 -9.54
C GLY A 281 1.59 -3.83 -9.09
N GLN A 282 1.67 -3.39 -7.82
CA GLN A 282 0.83 -2.34 -7.26
C GLN A 282 1.35 -0.95 -7.65
N ASP A 283 0.51 0.08 -7.55
CA ASP A 283 0.93 1.47 -7.76
C ASP A 283 1.87 1.92 -6.63
N LEU A 284 3.15 2.09 -6.94
CA LEU A 284 4.18 2.46 -5.96
C LEU A 284 3.93 3.82 -5.30
N GLY A 285 3.22 4.74 -5.96
CA GLY A 285 2.83 6.01 -5.35
C GLY A 285 1.91 5.85 -4.15
N GLN A 286 1.17 4.74 -4.07
CA GLN A 286 0.27 4.44 -2.95
C GLN A 286 1.02 3.92 -1.69
N VAL A 287 2.32 3.71 -1.76
CA VAL A 287 3.16 3.40 -0.59
C VAL A 287 3.06 4.52 0.46
N VAL A 288 2.90 5.77 0.03
CA VAL A 288 2.85 6.94 0.92
C VAL A 288 1.74 6.80 1.98
N GLU A 289 0.50 6.53 1.57
CA GLU A 289 -0.59 6.34 2.53
C GLU A 289 -0.68 4.91 3.06
N SER A 290 -0.30 3.91 2.27
CA SER A 290 -0.45 2.50 2.67
C SER A 290 0.56 2.07 3.73
N SER A 291 1.69 2.79 3.89
CA SER A 291 2.66 2.53 4.95
C SER A 291 2.32 3.22 6.28
N ASN A 292 1.30 4.10 6.29
CA ASN A 292 0.84 4.68 7.54
C ASN A 292 0.21 3.61 8.43
N CYS A 293 0.73 3.45 9.63
CA CYS A 293 0.15 2.53 10.59
C CYS A 293 0.43 2.94 12.02
N ILE A 294 -0.33 2.33 12.92
CA ILE A 294 -0.15 2.44 14.37
C ILE A 294 0.14 1.04 14.89
N LEU A 295 1.36 0.85 15.38
CA LEU A 295 1.73 -0.33 16.15
C LEU A 295 1.42 -0.06 17.62
N SER A 296 0.72 -0.97 18.29
CA SER A 296 0.40 -0.89 19.71
C SER A 296 0.85 -2.16 20.42
N MET A 297 1.58 -2.00 21.50
CA MET A 297 2.07 -3.10 22.32
C MET A 297 1.74 -2.85 23.79
N LYS A 298 1.26 -3.89 24.47
CA LYS A 298 0.98 -3.85 25.91
C LYS A 298 1.13 -5.23 26.55
N LYS A 299 1.61 -5.27 27.77
CA LYS A 299 1.61 -6.48 28.58
C LYS A 299 0.18 -6.82 28.98
N SER A 300 -0.32 -7.98 28.61
CA SER A 300 -1.67 -8.45 28.94
C SER A 300 -1.67 -9.46 30.09
N ALA A 301 -0.55 -10.12 30.35
CA ALA A 301 -0.24 -10.95 31.51
C ALA A 301 1.26 -10.85 31.81
N ALA A 302 1.74 -11.46 32.89
CA ALA A 302 3.16 -11.37 33.29
C ALA A 302 4.13 -11.80 32.17
N ASP A 303 3.74 -12.77 31.38
CA ASP A 303 4.53 -13.41 30.33
C ASP A 303 3.89 -13.29 28.94
N ILE A 304 2.86 -12.45 28.75
CA ILE A 304 2.15 -12.28 27.49
C ILE A 304 2.15 -10.82 27.03
N LEU A 305 2.69 -10.59 25.84
CA LEU A 305 2.64 -9.35 25.10
C LEU A 305 1.48 -9.39 24.10
N SER A 306 0.53 -8.47 24.22
CA SER A 306 -0.49 -8.23 23.19
C SER A 306 0.02 -7.18 22.21
N VAL A 307 0.07 -7.53 20.93
CA VAL A 307 0.52 -6.66 19.84
C VAL A 307 -0.62 -6.46 18.86
N SER A 308 -0.91 -5.21 18.52
CA SER A 308 -1.91 -4.85 17.53
C SER A 308 -1.30 -3.93 16.48
N LEU A 309 -1.73 -4.10 15.22
CA LEU A 309 -1.38 -3.23 14.12
C LEU A 309 -2.66 -2.71 13.47
N PHE A 310 -2.73 -1.39 13.31
CA PHE A 310 -3.78 -0.72 12.56
C PHE A 310 -3.17 0.02 11.37
N MET A 311 -3.62 -0.33 10.14
CA MET A 311 -3.24 0.36 8.91
C MET A 311 -4.50 0.97 8.29
N PRO A 312 -4.65 2.31 8.33
CA PRO A 312 -5.92 2.95 7.95
C PRO A 312 -6.18 2.99 6.44
N SER A 313 -5.15 2.85 5.59
CA SER A 313 -5.27 3.23 4.19
C SER A 313 -4.44 2.37 3.23
N VAL A 314 -4.59 1.06 3.30
CA VAL A 314 -3.93 0.13 2.37
C VAL A 314 -4.68 0.12 1.04
N THR A 315 -4.08 0.73 0.02
CA THR A 315 -4.67 0.89 -1.32
C THR A 315 -4.10 -0.12 -2.29
N VAL A 316 -4.76 -1.25 -2.40
CA VAL A 316 -4.32 -2.40 -3.20
C VAL A 316 -5.44 -2.94 -4.08
N GLY A 317 -5.06 -3.67 -5.13
CA GLY A 317 -5.96 -4.42 -6.00
C GLY A 317 -5.30 -5.70 -6.50
N ILE A 318 -6.11 -6.70 -6.83
CA ILE A 318 -5.63 -7.94 -7.46
C ILE A 318 -5.82 -7.95 -8.97
N ILE A 319 -6.45 -6.90 -9.51
CA ILE A 319 -6.69 -6.68 -10.95
C ILE A 319 -6.29 -5.24 -11.31
N GLY A 320 -5.78 -5.07 -12.53
CA GLY A 320 -5.42 -3.78 -13.11
C GLY A 320 -3.96 -3.38 -12.87
N GLY A 321 -3.49 -2.35 -13.57
CA GLY A 321 -2.11 -1.89 -13.49
C GLY A 321 -1.10 -2.98 -13.85
N GLY A 322 -0.04 -3.10 -13.08
CA GLY A 322 1.02 -4.10 -13.24
C GLY A 322 0.68 -5.52 -12.76
N THR A 323 -0.53 -5.74 -12.20
CA THR A 323 -0.94 -7.02 -11.61
C THR A 323 -1.03 -8.17 -12.62
N HIS A 324 -1.07 -7.87 -13.91
CA HIS A 324 -1.12 -8.86 -15.00
C HIS A 324 0.26 -9.36 -15.42
N LEU A 325 1.34 -8.69 -15.02
CA LEU A 325 2.70 -9.08 -15.32
C LEU A 325 3.16 -10.25 -14.43
N GLU A 326 3.93 -11.18 -14.98
CA GLU A 326 4.59 -12.20 -14.17
C GLU A 326 5.87 -11.62 -13.53
N PRO A 327 6.22 -12.03 -12.31
CA PRO A 327 5.59 -13.03 -11.45
C PRO A 327 4.44 -12.51 -10.58
N SER A 328 4.09 -11.22 -10.64
CA SER A 328 3.03 -10.59 -9.80
C SER A 328 1.70 -11.34 -9.92
N LYS A 329 1.30 -11.64 -11.15
CA LYS A 329 0.06 -12.36 -11.46
C LYS A 329 -0.01 -13.73 -10.77
N SER A 330 1.09 -14.46 -10.76
CA SER A 330 1.18 -15.77 -10.11
C SER A 330 1.02 -15.67 -8.59
N PHE A 331 1.71 -14.73 -7.96
CA PHE A 331 1.59 -14.52 -6.51
C PHE A 331 0.19 -14.03 -6.10
N LEU A 332 -0.45 -13.17 -6.90
CA LEU A 332 -1.77 -12.63 -6.59
C LEU A 332 -2.88 -13.70 -6.56
N ARG A 333 -2.70 -14.84 -7.21
CA ARG A 333 -3.68 -15.94 -7.20
C ARG A 333 -3.97 -16.48 -5.80
N GLN A 334 -3.02 -16.40 -4.85
CA GLN A 334 -3.23 -16.86 -3.48
C GLN A 334 -4.28 -16.03 -2.73
N PHE A 335 -4.54 -14.78 -3.19
CA PHE A 335 -5.52 -13.87 -2.57
C PHE A 335 -6.90 -13.92 -3.22
N SER A 336 -7.06 -14.59 -4.36
CA SER A 336 -8.32 -14.62 -5.13
C SER A 336 -9.41 -15.49 -4.51
N LYS A 337 -9.10 -16.31 -3.51
CA LYS A 337 -10.06 -17.22 -2.85
C LYS A 337 -9.94 -17.08 -1.33
N GLY A 338 -11.02 -16.69 -0.69
CA GLY A 338 -11.12 -16.60 0.77
C GLY A 338 -12.58 -16.64 1.23
N SER A 339 -12.82 -16.90 2.51
CA SER A 339 -14.14 -16.73 3.12
C SER A 339 -14.36 -15.23 3.39
N ASP A 340 -15.58 -14.75 3.30
CA ASP A 340 -15.90 -13.34 3.57
C ASP A 340 -15.93 -13.00 5.07
N GLU A 341 -15.67 -13.97 5.95
CA GLU A 341 -15.77 -13.84 7.41
C GLU A 341 -14.87 -12.75 7.98
N TYR A 342 -13.66 -12.59 7.44
CA TYR A 342 -12.67 -11.62 7.91
C TYR A 342 -12.60 -10.34 7.07
N ILE A 343 -13.50 -10.21 6.09
CA ILE A 343 -13.58 -9.07 5.21
C ILE A 343 -14.86 -8.29 5.49
N ILE A 344 -14.72 -7.13 6.08
CA ILE A 344 -15.83 -6.25 6.40
C ILE A 344 -16.14 -5.42 5.15
N THR A 345 -17.26 -5.73 4.52
CA THR A 345 -17.71 -5.02 3.30
C THR A 345 -19.18 -4.65 3.43
N ASN A 346 -19.61 -3.66 2.66
CA ASN A 346 -21.02 -3.48 2.39
C ASN A 346 -21.44 -4.53 1.35
N LYS A 347 -22.06 -5.63 1.79
CA LYS A 347 -22.42 -6.80 0.94
C LYS A 347 -23.29 -6.46 -0.26
N ASP A 348 -24.03 -5.36 -0.20
CA ASP A 348 -24.88 -4.90 -1.29
C ASP A 348 -24.09 -4.14 -2.37
N GLU A 349 -23.00 -3.49 -1.98
CA GLU A 349 -22.20 -2.62 -2.86
C GLU A 349 -20.85 -3.21 -3.27
N ASP A 350 -20.25 -4.08 -2.45
CA ASP A 350 -18.95 -4.70 -2.71
C ASP A 350 -18.92 -6.17 -2.24
N LYS A 351 -18.66 -7.08 -3.17
CA LYS A 351 -18.56 -8.52 -2.93
C LYS A 351 -17.14 -9.06 -3.04
N SER A 352 -16.15 -8.17 -3.19
CA SER A 352 -14.77 -8.58 -3.43
C SER A 352 -14.00 -8.76 -2.13
N SER A 353 -13.49 -9.98 -1.90
CA SER A 353 -12.62 -10.31 -0.77
C SER A 353 -11.13 -10.31 -1.08
N GLY A 354 -10.74 -10.45 -2.34
CA GLY A 354 -9.35 -10.60 -2.76
C GLY A 354 -8.41 -9.47 -2.30
N PRO A 355 -8.71 -8.19 -2.58
CA PRO A 355 -7.91 -7.08 -2.10
C PRO A 355 -7.86 -6.95 -0.57
N GLY A 356 -8.90 -7.46 0.14
CA GLY A 356 -8.90 -7.56 1.59
C GLY A 356 -7.83 -8.52 2.10
N TYR A 357 -7.75 -9.73 1.51
CA TYR A 357 -6.70 -10.70 1.84
C TYR A 357 -5.30 -10.20 1.48
N LEU A 358 -5.14 -9.51 0.35
CA LEU A 358 -3.88 -8.86 0.02
C LEU A 358 -3.51 -7.80 1.07
N GLY A 359 -4.48 -7.00 1.52
CA GLY A 359 -4.28 -6.03 2.60
C GLY A 359 -3.85 -6.69 3.92
N LEU A 360 -4.47 -7.83 4.28
CA LEU A 360 -4.07 -8.61 5.46
C LEU A 360 -2.63 -9.14 5.32
N ALA A 361 -2.24 -9.60 4.14
CA ALA A 361 -0.86 -10.04 3.88
C ALA A 361 0.14 -8.88 4.00
N VAL A 362 -0.21 -7.68 3.54
CA VAL A 362 0.61 -6.46 3.74
C VAL A 362 0.73 -6.17 5.24
N GLY A 363 -0.36 -6.22 6.00
CA GLY A 363 -0.33 -6.02 7.45
C GLY A 363 0.54 -7.04 8.17
N ALA A 364 0.46 -8.32 7.79
CA ALA A 364 1.27 -9.38 8.38
C ALA A 364 2.77 -9.23 8.07
N ALA A 365 3.12 -8.78 6.86
CA ALA A 365 4.51 -8.47 6.49
C ALA A 365 5.06 -7.32 7.35
N VAL A 366 4.28 -6.25 7.49
CA VAL A 366 4.63 -5.11 8.35
C VAL A 366 4.78 -5.57 9.80
N LEU A 367 3.80 -6.28 10.35
CA LEU A 367 3.83 -6.75 11.74
C LEU A 367 5.05 -7.66 12.01
N GLY A 368 5.33 -8.60 11.11
CA GLY A 368 6.51 -9.47 11.22
C GLY A 368 7.81 -8.67 11.19
N GLY A 369 7.91 -7.69 10.29
CA GLY A 369 9.06 -6.82 10.20
C GLY A 369 9.26 -5.92 11.42
N GLU A 370 8.19 -5.34 11.95
CA GLU A 370 8.20 -4.50 13.16
C GLU A 370 8.67 -5.30 14.37
N LEU A 371 8.11 -6.49 14.60
CA LEU A 371 8.51 -7.39 15.70
C LEU A 371 9.99 -7.75 15.60
N SER A 372 10.44 -8.14 14.40
CA SER A 372 11.83 -8.51 14.16
C SER A 372 12.79 -7.35 14.40
N LEU A 373 12.46 -6.15 13.94
CA LEU A 373 13.32 -4.98 14.13
C LEU A 373 13.39 -4.57 15.60
N LEU A 374 12.25 -4.50 16.29
CA LEU A 374 12.22 -4.15 17.72
C LEU A 374 13.07 -5.13 18.55
N GLY A 375 13.00 -6.44 18.25
CA GLY A 375 13.87 -7.43 18.86
C GLY A 375 15.36 -7.18 18.58
N SER A 376 15.72 -6.84 17.34
CA SER A 376 17.12 -6.54 16.97
C SER A 376 17.65 -5.26 17.64
N LEU A 377 16.79 -4.27 17.84
CA LEU A 377 17.14 -3.04 18.54
C LEU A 377 17.30 -3.29 20.04
N ALA A 378 16.42 -4.09 20.64
CA ALA A 378 16.48 -4.42 22.06
C ALA A 378 17.74 -5.23 22.44
N ASN A 379 18.23 -6.10 21.57
CA ASN A 379 19.47 -6.87 21.80
C ASN A 379 20.73 -6.29 21.14
N ASN A 380 20.64 -5.09 20.53
CA ASN A 380 21.75 -4.41 19.85
C ASN A 380 22.40 -5.20 18.69
N THR A 381 21.70 -6.16 18.08
CA THR A 381 22.24 -7.01 16.99
C THR A 381 21.96 -6.48 15.60
N LEU A 382 21.36 -5.28 15.47
CA LEU A 382 20.96 -4.73 14.18
C LEU A 382 22.15 -4.54 13.23
N MET A 383 23.25 -3.92 13.72
CA MET A 383 24.44 -3.65 12.90
C MET A 383 25.15 -4.93 12.46
N GLU A 384 25.32 -5.90 13.34
CA GLU A 384 25.92 -7.21 13.01
C GLU A 384 25.12 -7.95 11.92
N SER A 385 23.78 -7.88 11.99
CA SER A 385 22.90 -8.47 10.99
C SER A 385 23.06 -7.81 9.61
N HIS A 386 23.17 -6.48 9.57
CA HIS A 386 23.39 -5.74 8.34
C HIS A 386 24.79 -6.01 7.75
N GLU A 387 25.83 -6.03 8.55
CA GLU A 387 27.20 -6.33 8.08
C GLU A 387 27.31 -7.73 7.49
N ARG A 388 26.73 -8.73 8.17
CA ARG A 388 26.77 -10.12 7.71
C ARG A 388 26.00 -10.32 6.39
N LEU A 389 24.86 -9.65 6.21
CA LEU A 389 23.95 -9.89 5.07
C LEU A 389 24.19 -8.92 3.90
N ASN A 390 24.71 -7.70 4.15
CA ASN A 390 24.90 -6.70 3.10
C ASN A 390 26.30 -6.67 2.50
N ARG A 391 27.33 -7.05 3.26
CA ARG A 391 28.72 -6.96 2.79
C ARG A 391 29.34 -8.28 2.35
N GLY A 392 28.52 -9.36 2.23
CA GLY A 392 29.01 -10.67 1.85
C GLY A 392 30.20 -11.04 2.76
N GLY A 393 29.96 -11.10 4.06
CA GLY A 393 31.01 -11.29 5.03
C GLY A 393 31.85 -12.51 4.65
N CYS A 394 33.05 -12.27 4.14
CA CYS A 394 34.11 -13.26 4.21
C CYS A 394 34.20 -13.66 5.68
N PRO A 395 34.11 -14.97 6.03
CA PRO A 395 34.41 -15.39 7.40
C PRO A 395 35.81 -14.83 7.69
N SER A 396 35.93 -13.91 8.63
CA SER A 396 37.21 -13.55 9.14
C SER A 396 37.87 -14.85 9.56
N SER A 397 38.86 -15.29 8.77
CA SER A 397 39.72 -16.38 9.10
C SER A 397 40.18 -16.17 10.55
N GLY A 398 39.71 -17.05 11.41
CA GLY A 398 40.15 -17.03 12.78
C GLY A 398 41.65 -17.17 12.83
N THR A 399 42.28 -16.18 13.44
CA THR A 399 43.54 -16.30 14.18
C THR A 399 43.68 -15.02 14.99
N ASP A 400 43.29 -15.06 16.24
CA ASP A 400 44.21 -14.78 17.28
C ASP A 400 43.68 -15.26 18.66
N LYS A 401 44.06 -16.47 18.97
CA LYS A 401 44.27 -16.86 20.36
C LYS A 401 45.71 -16.44 20.68
N ARG A 402 45.90 -15.44 21.55
CA ARG A 402 46.99 -15.29 22.52
C ARG A 402 47.02 -13.86 23.08
N HIS A 403 46.55 -13.66 24.23
CA HIS A 403 47.13 -13.46 25.55
C HIS A 403 46.07 -13.04 26.56
#